data_5833a5346b540855e3aa7d911e381a19
#
_entry.id   5833a5346b540855e3aa7d911e381a19
#
_cell.length_a   1.000
_cell.length_b   1.000
_cell.length_c   1.000
_cell.angle_alpha   90.00
_cell.angle_beta   90.00
_cell.angle_gamma   90.00
#
_symmetry.space_group_name_H-M   'P 1'
#
loop_
_entity.id
_entity.type
_entity.pdbx_description
1 polymer ?
#
loop_
_entity_poly.entity_id
_entity_poly.type
_entity_poly.pdbx_seq_one_letter_code
_entity_poly.pdbx_strand_id
1 'polypeptide(L)'
;MKKQTLFSILAAAVVIICGFATSCSTESEGAKANKEVLNDTFVFYANLGEINKKGGFDELLTESNRRLLATIIASSSEGADYEEYAMKLLADPSESGINYDTPIYGYLNVKDDSVSLVIVADVENAKNVDKFITFLEEMSGESVGAVRKGDVRQFSIDDLHIAYNNSRLVAVADESLDYGDSPNKVIAKALNRPDADLSAYEKYDIAYSVNIKKLVDILIADKQRRLDYSYEYLAVCDEWEREWEMEYINSLEKEIEMLKNSTKDFEENARATIGITSKAGRIVAEMSVDGYNSEYKLDKKVSNEFLEYVNNNALLVANLAVDGNMVSEILDKYFTAEYAKELGLNRNEFNLYVGIASDAFKSINGDMTLAINDIKNKPYYGIEQINALMAVNVTDDYIISNVSMYGAGILDSYGANCYGFNYDDTLIMLGQKQDTLYLTVNNDFRTRSNSAASKAWVKDVKNSHGYIVVDVDNVLKNDFIVSTFREEFEKDDYYYDDYYYEESKEDKIFNELAYKAIDKISYIYLSITSPTSVELVVVMDDKQTNALKQYVDLVKPYMLTILASEAL
;
A
#
# COMPACT_ATOMS: atom_id res chain seq x y z
N MET A 1 -6.75 -31.58 -0.26
CA MET A 1 -5.69 -31.06 0.63
C MET A 1 -4.28 -31.10 0.03
N LYS A 2 -3.83 -32.18 -0.65
CA LYS A 2 -2.45 -32.25 -1.20
C LYS A 2 -2.11 -31.22 -2.31
N LYS A 3 -3.06 -30.81 -3.17
CA LYS A 3 -2.80 -29.87 -4.27
C LYS A 3 -2.57 -28.42 -3.80
N GLN A 4 -3.33 -27.94 -2.81
CA GLN A 4 -3.13 -26.60 -2.24
C GLN A 4 -1.81 -26.48 -1.49
N THR A 5 -1.39 -27.54 -0.81
CA THR A 5 -0.10 -27.59 -0.09
C THR A 5 1.08 -27.52 -1.06
N LEU A 6 0.99 -28.16 -2.24
CA LEU A 6 2.04 -28.14 -3.24
C LEU A 6 2.20 -26.77 -3.89
N PHE A 7 1.09 -26.10 -4.21
CA PHE A 7 1.09 -24.73 -4.75
C PHE A 7 1.67 -23.75 -3.73
N SER A 8 1.33 -23.92 -2.44
CA SER A 8 1.91 -23.12 -1.34
C SER A 8 3.41 -23.41 -1.16
N ILE A 9 3.85 -24.66 -1.30
CA ILE A 9 5.28 -25.02 -1.22
C ILE A 9 6.03 -24.51 -2.45
N LEU A 10 5.47 -24.61 -3.67
CA LEU A 10 6.08 -24.06 -4.88
C LEU A 10 6.12 -22.52 -4.86
N ALA A 11 5.04 -21.88 -4.44
CA ALA A 11 5.00 -20.44 -4.23
C ALA A 11 5.95 -20.02 -3.11
N ALA A 12 6.01 -20.73 -2.00
CA ALA A 12 6.96 -20.51 -0.92
C ALA A 12 8.40 -20.80 -1.37
N ALA A 13 8.65 -21.86 -2.15
CA ALA A 13 9.97 -22.17 -2.72
C ALA A 13 10.40 -21.09 -3.72
N VAL A 14 9.50 -20.63 -4.59
CA VAL A 14 9.78 -19.50 -5.50
C VAL A 14 10.01 -18.21 -4.71
N VAL A 15 9.22 -17.91 -3.69
CA VAL A 15 9.42 -16.75 -2.81
C VAL A 15 10.70 -16.90 -1.99
N ILE A 16 11.00 -18.08 -1.47
CA ILE A 16 12.23 -18.36 -0.71
C ILE A 16 13.44 -18.29 -1.63
N ILE A 17 13.41 -18.93 -2.81
CA ILE A 17 14.49 -18.87 -3.80
C ILE A 17 14.66 -17.44 -4.33
N CYS A 18 13.59 -16.72 -4.58
CA CYS A 18 13.62 -15.31 -4.97
C CYS A 18 14.09 -14.38 -3.83
N GLY A 19 13.92 -14.76 -2.56
CA GLY A 19 14.33 -13.96 -1.41
C GLY A 19 15.79 -14.12 -1.00
N PHE A 20 16.50 -15.15 -1.45
CA PHE A 20 17.84 -15.53 -0.95
C PHE A 20 18.97 -15.42 -2.00
N ALA A 21 18.73 -14.73 -3.13
CA ALA A 21 19.75 -14.59 -4.17
C ALA A 21 20.99 -13.81 -3.68
N THR A 22 22.12 -14.49 -3.57
CA THR A 22 23.41 -13.83 -3.36
C THR A 22 23.98 -13.40 -4.71
N SER A 23 24.16 -12.10 -4.91
CA SER A 23 24.74 -11.58 -6.13
C SER A 23 26.25 -11.39 -5.99
N CYS A 24 27.02 -11.99 -6.90
CA CYS A 24 28.34 -11.52 -7.25
C CYS A 24 28.21 -10.63 -8.49
N SER A 25 28.19 -9.31 -8.31
CA SER A 25 28.06 -8.36 -9.41
C SER A 25 29.31 -8.38 -10.30
N THR A 26 29.16 -8.82 -11.53
CA THR A 26 30.01 -8.42 -12.64
C THR A 26 29.20 -7.49 -13.53
N GLU A 27 29.55 -6.20 -13.53
CA GLU A 27 28.98 -5.23 -14.46
C GLU A 27 29.27 -5.67 -15.89
N SER A 28 28.26 -6.13 -16.59
CA SER A 28 28.31 -6.31 -18.04
C SER A 28 27.78 -5.02 -18.68
N GLU A 29 28.66 -4.23 -19.28
CA GLU A 29 28.28 -3.18 -20.22
C GLU A 29 27.60 -3.81 -21.44
N GLY A 30 26.28 -4.03 -21.36
CA GLY A 30 25.46 -4.46 -22.47
C GLY A 30 25.17 -3.30 -23.42
N ALA A 31 25.39 -3.53 -24.71
CA ALA A 31 25.03 -2.63 -25.80
C ALA A 31 23.59 -2.11 -25.61
N LYS A 32 23.38 -0.80 -25.84
CA LYS A 32 22.05 -0.16 -25.85
C LYS A 32 21.19 -0.76 -26.97
N ALA A 33 20.52 -1.87 -26.71
CA ALA A 33 19.42 -2.35 -27.52
C ALA A 33 18.25 -1.35 -27.43
N ASN A 34 17.45 -1.21 -28.48
CA ASN A 34 16.20 -0.46 -28.44
C ASN A 34 15.27 -1.14 -27.43
N LYS A 35 15.17 -0.60 -26.23
CA LYS A 35 14.26 -1.10 -25.19
C LYS A 35 12.85 -0.62 -25.47
N GLU A 36 11.87 -1.48 -25.21
CA GLU A 36 10.45 -1.16 -25.34
C GLU A 36 9.90 -0.59 -24.02
N VAL A 37 9.29 0.60 -24.07
CA VAL A 37 8.56 1.14 -22.91
C VAL A 37 7.33 0.27 -22.66
N LEU A 38 7.21 -0.26 -21.43
CA LEU A 38 6.06 -1.08 -21.04
C LEU A 38 4.80 -0.19 -20.93
N ASN A 39 3.94 -0.30 -21.93
CA ASN A 39 2.66 0.41 -21.96
C ASN A 39 1.47 -0.53 -21.64
N ASP A 40 1.72 -1.59 -20.89
CA ASP A 40 0.68 -2.53 -20.45
C ASP A 40 -0.18 -1.87 -19.35
N THR A 41 -1.42 -2.37 -19.18
CA THR A 41 -2.35 -1.80 -18.19
C THR A 41 -1.77 -1.85 -16.79
N PHE A 42 -1.20 -2.98 -16.41
CA PHE A 42 -0.50 -3.21 -15.15
C PHE A 42 0.94 -3.59 -15.41
N VAL A 43 1.87 -3.06 -14.63
CA VAL A 43 3.28 -3.46 -14.61
C VAL A 43 3.71 -3.70 -13.17
N PHE A 44 4.33 -4.84 -12.96
CA PHE A 44 5.04 -5.20 -11.72
C PHE A 44 6.54 -5.20 -11.99
N TYR A 45 7.33 -4.75 -11.02
CA TYR A 45 8.77 -4.73 -11.05
C TYR A 45 9.32 -5.16 -9.69
N ALA A 46 10.36 -5.99 -9.68
CA ALA A 46 11.11 -6.35 -8.48
C ALA A 46 12.60 -6.55 -8.80
N ASN A 47 13.46 -5.87 -8.05
CA ASN A 47 14.89 -6.06 -8.10
C ASN A 47 15.34 -6.96 -6.93
N LEU A 48 15.32 -8.26 -7.17
CA LEU A 48 15.59 -9.25 -6.13
C LEU A 48 17.05 -9.21 -5.65
N GLY A 49 18.00 -8.93 -6.54
CA GLY A 49 19.42 -8.76 -6.19
C GLY A 49 19.63 -7.61 -5.22
N GLU A 50 19.01 -6.44 -5.48
CA GLU A 50 19.10 -5.29 -4.57
C GLU A 50 18.36 -5.54 -3.25
N ILE A 51 17.21 -6.19 -3.26
CA ILE A 51 16.48 -6.59 -2.05
C ILE A 51 17.34 -7.50 -1.19
N ASN A 52 17.95 -8.52 -1.78
CA ASN A 52 18.84 -9.43 -1.09
C ASN A 52 20.05 -8.72 -0.46
N LYS A 53 20.74 -7.90 -1.25
CA LYS A 53 21.90 -7.12 -0.80
C LYS A 53 21.55 -6.18 0.35
N LYS A 54 20.40 -5.51 0.28
CA LYS A 54 19.91 -4.59 1.31
C LYS A 54 19.46 -5.29 2.58
N GLY A 55 18.82 -6.45 2.45
CA GLY A 55 18.34 -7.27 3.56
C GLY A 55 19.40 -8.14 4.19
N GLY A 56 20.44 -8.53 3.44
CA GLY A 56 21.43 -9.51 3.89
C GLY A 56 20.78 -10.88 4.10
N PHE A 57 19.85 -11.28 3.21
CA PHE A 57 19.12 -12.53 3.35
C PHE A 57 20.02 -13.76 3.29
N ASP A 58 21.18 -13.68 2.66
CA ASP A 58 22.21 -14.70 2.67
C ASP A 58 22.71 -15.05 4.08
N GLU A 59 22.65 -14.07 5.00
CA GLU A 59 22.99 -14.28 6.40
C GLU A 59 21.89 -14.97 7.22
N LEU A 60 20.62 -14.97 6.77
CA LEU A 60 19.50 -15.67 7.41
C LEU A 60 19.75 -17.18 7.44
N LEU A 61 20.25 -17.71 6.33
CA LEU A 61 20.49 -19.13 6.16
C LEU A 61 21.96 -19.47 6.48
N THR A 62 22.24 -19.67 7.76
CA THR A 62 23.51 -20.30 8.15
C THR A 62 23.64 -21.66 7.49
N GLU A 63 24.86 -22.20 7.37
CA GLU A 63 25.09 -23.54 6.80
C GLU A 63 24.22 -24.61 7.49
N SER A 64 24.03 -24.49 8.82
CA SER A 64 23.16 -25.41 9.57
C SER A 64 21.70 -25.28 9.18
N ASN A 65 21.21 -24.05 8.97
CA ASN A 65 19.83 -23.78 8.57
C ASN A 65 19.58 -24.26 7.14
N ARG A 66 20.53 -24.01 6.22
CA ARG A 66 20.49 -24.53 4.84
C ARG A 66 20.42 -26.04 4.82
N ARG A 67 21.24 -26.72 5.62
CA ARG A 67 21.24 -28.18 5.71
C ARG A 67 19.90 -28.71 6.23
N LEU A 68 19.35 -28.09 7.28
CA LEU A 68 18.03 -28.49 7.80
C LEU A 68 16.94 -28.30 6.73
N LEU A 69 16.89 -27.14 6.07
CA LEU A 69 15.95 -26.88 4.99
C LEU A 69 16.12 -27.87 3.83
N ALA A 70 17.34 -28.11 3.38
CA ALA A 70 17.61 -29.08 2.32
C ALA A 70 17.15 -30.50 2.70
N THR A 71 17.33 -30.88 3.98
CA THR A 71 16.84 -32.17 4.49
C THR A 71 15.31 -32.21 4.51
N ILE A 72 14.64 -31.12 4.93
CA ILE A 72 13.17 -31.02 4.90
C ILE A 72 12.67 -31.12 3.45
N ILE A 73 13.25 -30.33 2.55
CA ILE A 73 12.95 -30.35 1.12
C ILE A 73 13.17 -31.78 0.55
N ALA A 74 14.29 -32.42 0.84
CA ALA A 74 14.60 -33.75 0.35
C ALA A 74 13.74 -34.87 0.98
N SER A 75 13.22 -34.67 2.20
CA SER A 75 12.37 -35.67 2.87
C SER A 75 11.01 -35.87 2.17
N SER A 76 10.60 -34.93 1.35
CA SER A 76 9.40 -35.04 0.50
C SER A 76 9.64 -35.80 -0.81
N SER A 77 10.90 -36.18 -1.11
CA SER A 77 11.29 -36.90 -2.33
C SER A 77 12.04 -38.22 -2.01
N GLU A 78 11.96 -39.21 -2.88
CA GLU A 78 12.57 -40.53 -2.69
C GLU A 78 14.08 -40.60 -3.08
N GLY A 79 14.85 -39.50 -3.11
CA GLY A 79 16.22 -39.49 -3.60
C GLY A 79 17.24 -38.69 -2.83
N ALA A 80 18.36 -39.30 -2.43
CA ALA A 80 19.46 -38.68 -1.70
C ALA A 80 20.21 -37.55 -2.47
N ASP A 81 20.12 -37.53 -3.80
CA ASP A 81 20.82 -36.56 -4.66
C ASP A 81 20.17 -35.15 -4.60
N TYR A 82 18.93 -35.05 -4.13
CA TYR A 82 18.18 -33.82 -4.05
C TYR A 82 18.59 -32.93 -2.88
N GLU A 83 19.04 -33.51 -1.77
CA GLU A 83 19.55 -32.74 -0.62
C GLU A 83 20.78 -31.91 -1.06
N GLU A 84 21.70 -32.49 -1.85
CA GLU A 84 22.88 -31.76 -2.33
C GLU A 84 22.49 -30.61 -3.29
N TYR A 85 21.52 -30.86 -4.18
CA TYR A 85 21.05 -29.81 -5.10
C TYR A 85 20.27 -28.71 -4.37
N ALA A 86 19.39 -29.06 -3.43
CA ALA A 86 18.70 -28.10 -2.57
C ALA A 86 19.70 -27.26 -1.77
N MET A 87 20.75 -27.87 -1.20
CA MET A 87 21.83 -27.15 -0.54
C MET A 87 22.53 -26.13 -1.45
N LYS A 88 22.78 -26.49 -2.72
CA LYS A 88 23.39 -25.58 -3.71
C LYS A 88 22.46 -24.41 -4.01
N LEU A 89 21.18 -24.69 -4.30
CA LEU A 89 20.17 -23.64 -4.55
C LEU A 89 20.00 -22.69 -3.36
N LEU A 90 19.99 -23.23 -2.14
CA LEU A 90 19.89 -22.41 -0.91
C LEU A 90 21.18 -21.63 -0.60
N ALA A 91 22.33 -22.06 -1.13
CA ALA A 91 23.59 -21.33 -1.01
C ALA A 91 23.78 -20.29 -2.11
N ASP A 92 23.34 -20.61 -3.32
CA ASP A 92 23.44 -19.78 -4.51
C ASP A 92 22.23 -20.04 -5.42
N PRO A 93 21.19 -19.21 -5.34
CA PRO A 93 20.00 -19.35 -6.19
C PRO A 93 20.27 -19.26 -7.70
N SER A 94 21.40 -18.69 -8.13
CA SER A 94 21.77 -18.65 -9.55
C SER A 94 22.03 -20.05 -10.14
N GLU A 95 22.24 -21.06 -9.28
CA GLU A 95 22.25 -22.49 -9.66
C GLU A 95 20.91 -22.97 -10.25
N SER A 96 19.82 -22.22 -10.04
CA SER A 96 18.56 -22.41 -10.77
C SER A 96 18.66 -22.07 -12.26
N GLY A 97 19.68 -21.30 -12.66
CA GLY A 97 19.88 -20.80 -14.02
C GLY A 97 19.12 -19.49 -14.32
N ILE A 98 18.40 -18.93 -13.34
CA ILE A 98 17.74 -17.62 -13.45
C ILE A 98 18.75 -16.55 -13.04
N ASN A 99 18.78 -15.42 -13.77
CA ASN A 99 19.60 -14.29 -13.43
C ASN A 99 18.87 -13.40 -12.42
N TYR A 100 19.26 -13.45 -11.16
CA TYR A 100 18.69 -12.62 -10.09
C TYR A 100 19.32 -11.24 -9.96
N ASP A 101 20.42 -10.96 -10.66
CA ASP A 101 21.05 -9.61 -10.72
C ASP A 101 20.28 -8.66 -11.63
N THR A 102 19.42 -9.20 -12.49
CA THR A 102 18.49 -8.42 -13.31
C THR A 102 17.11 -8.38 -12.69
N PRO A 103 16.38 -7.26 -12.85
CA PRO A 103 15.02 -7.18 -12.33
C PRO A 103 14.08 -8.21 -12.97
N ILE A 104 13.20 -8.77 -12.15
CA ILE A 104 12.03 -9.51 -12.62
C ILE A 104 10.91 -8.50 -12.84
N TYR A 105 10.19 -8.62 -13.94
CA TYR A 105 9.03 -7.80 -14.20
C TYR A 105 7.84 -8.64 -14.67
N GLY A 106 6.64 -8.10 -14.49
CA GLY A 106 5.42 -8.73 -14.96
C GLY A 106 4.43 -7.70 -15.46
N TYR A 107 3.47 -8.14 -16.26
CA TYR A 107 2.41 -7.29 -16.76
C TYR A 107 1.12 -8.09 -16.96
N LEU A 108 -0.03 -7.41 -16.94
CA LEU A 108 -1.30 -8.00 -17.33
C LEU A 108 -1.49 -7.86 -18.83
N ASN A 109 -1.65 -8.99 -19.51
CA ASN A 109 -2.09 -9.05 -20.89
C ASN A 109 -3.61 -9.19 -20.86
N VAL A 110 -4.30 -8.09 -21.17
CA VAL A 110 -5.77 -8.04 -21.22
C VAL A 110 -6.19 -8.05 -22.66
N LYS A 111 -7.04 -9.01 -23.03
CA LYS A 111 -7.60 -9.10 -24.38
C LYS A 111 -9.01 -9.67 -24.32
N ASP A 112 -9.97 -8.91 -24.82
CA ASP A 112 -11.41 -9.24 -24.75
C ASP A 112 -11.81 -9.58 -23.31
N ASP A 113 -12.20 -10.82 -23.03
CA ASP A 113 -12.65 -11.30 -21.71
C ASP A 113 -11.56 -12.11 -20.98
N SER A 114 -10.34 -12.14 -21.51
CA SER A 114 -9.24 -12.88 -20.92
C SER A 114 -8.23 -11.96 -20.27
N VAL A 115 -7.76 -12.35 -19.08
CA VAL A 115 -6.69 -11.67 -18.35
C VAL A 115 -5.62 -12.70 -18.05
N SER A 116 -4.41 -12.50 -18.56
CA SER A 116 -3.27 -13.33 -18.27
C SER A 116 -2.20 -12.52 -17.55
N LEU A 117 -1.73 -13.01 -16.41
CA LEU A 117 -0.54 -12.47 -15.75
C LEU A 117 0.70 -13.05 -16.42
N VAL A 118 1.55 -12.18 -16.95
CA VAL A 118 2.83 -12.56 -17.57
C VAL A 118 3.97 -12.11 -16.65
N ILE A 119 4.84 -13.03 -16.27
CA ILE A 119 6.07 -12.75 -15.50
C ILE A 119 7.27 -13.08 -16.38
N VAL A 120 8.26 -12.21 -16.37
CA VAL A 120 9.47 -12.31 -17.18
C VAL A 120 10.70 -12.21 -16.29
N ALA A 121 11.63 -13.14 -16.47
CA ALA A 121 12.96 -13.12 -15.84
C ALA A 121 14.04 -13.44 -16.89
N ASP A 122 15.24 -12.94 -16.69
CA ASP A 122 16.37 -13.30 -17.53
C ASP A 122 16.93 -14.66 -17.14
N VAL A 123 17.40 -15.41 -18.14
CA VAL A 123 18.06 -16.71 -17.98
C VAL A 123 19.57 -16.52 -18.14
N GLU A 124 20.31 -16.90 -17.10
CA GLU A 124 21.77 -16.95 -17.15
C GLU A 124 22.27 -18.28 -17.75
N ASN A 125 21.63 -19.39 -17.36
CA ASN A 125 22.02 -20.73 -17.80
C ASN A 125 20.81 -21.66 -17.99
N ALA A 126 20.38 -21.83 -19.24
CA ALA A 126 19.23 -22.68 -19.57
C ALA A 126 19.40 -24.18 -19.19
N LYS A 127 20.63 -24.68 -19.07
CA LYS A 127 20.85 -26.05 -18.60
C LYS A 127 20.61 -26.18 -17.10
N ASN A 128 20.89 -25.15 -16.33
CA ASN A 128 20.59 -25.12 -14.92
C ASN A 128 19.08 -24.96 -14.70
N VAL A 129 18.39 -24.19 -15.55
CA VAL A 129 16.91 -24.16 -15.55
C VAL A 129 16.32 -25.54 -15.80
N ASP A 130 16.89 -26.33 -16.74
CA ASP A 130 16.47 -27.70 -16.96
C ASP A 130 16.58 -28.57 -15.70
N LYS A 131 17.72 -28.47 -15.00
CA LYS A 131 17.93 -29.22 -13.76
C LYS A 131 16.99 -28.79 -12.66
N PHE A 132 16.76 -27.49 -12.56
CA PHE A 132 15.84 -26.94 -11.57
C PHE A 132 14.42 -27.42 -11.78
N ILE A 133 13.95 -27.47 -13.02
CA ILE A 133 12.63 -28.00 -13.36
C ILE A 133 12.53 -29.50 -13.08
N THR A 134 13.54 -30.28 -13.46
CA THR A 134 13.58 -31.71 -13.12
C THR A 134 13.52 -31.91 -11.60
N PHE A 135 14.24 -31.09 -10.83
CA PHE A 135 14.17 -31.13 -9.38
C PHE A 135 12.76 -30.85 -8.85
N LEU A 136 12.05 -29.84 -9.42
CA LEU A 136 10.67 -29.53 -9.05
C LEU A 136 9.70 -30.66 -9.42
N GLU A 137 9.86 -31.27 -10.61
CA GLU A 137 9.06 -32.44 -11.03
C GLU A 137 9.17 -33.61 -10.06
N GLU A 138 10.39 -33.93 -9.66
CA GLU A 138 10.67 -35.04 -8.77
C GLU A 138 10.22 -34.76 -7.33
N MET A 139 10.34 -33.51 -6.88
CA MET A 139 9.81 -33.07 -5.60
C MET A 139 8.27 -33.13 -5.55
N SER A 140 7.61 -32.77 -6.64
CA SER A 140 6.13 -32.79 -6.72
C SER A 140 5.57 -34.19 -6.95
N GLY A 141 6.38 -35.13 -7.45
CA GLY A 141 5.94 -36.43 -7.93
C GLY A 141 5.09 -36.34 -9.20
N GLU A 142 5.04 -35.20 -9.85
CA GLU A 142 4.30 -34.93 -11.09
C GLU A 142 5.27 -34.62 -12.22
N SER A 143 5.20 -35.35 -13.33
CA SER A 143 5.95 -34.98 -14.53
C SER A 143 5.23 -33.86 -15.27
N VAL A 144 5.91 -32.72 -15.46
CA VAL A 144 5.35 -31.55 -16.17
C VAL A 144 5.36 -31.73 -17.69
N GLY A 145 5.89 -32.86 -18.21
CA GLY A 145 5.83 -33.19 -19.61
C GLY A 145 6.44 -32.16 -20.55
N ALA A 146 7.63 -31.66 -20.22
CA ALA A 146 8.27 -30.56 -20.95
C ALA A 146 8.41 -30.85 -22.45
N VAL A 147 7.88 -29.95 -23.29
CA VAL A 147 7.95 -30.01 -24.75
C VAL A 147 9.04 -29.08 -25.26
N ARG A 148 9.94 -29.60 -26.11
CA ARG A 148 10.97 -28.80 -26.75
C ARG A 148 10.59 -28.44 -28.18
N LYS A 149 10.61 -27.14 -28.53
CA LYS A 149 10.43 -26.63 -29.89
C LYS A 149 11.61 -25.72 -30.24
N GLY A 150 12.61 -26.26 -30.93
CA GLY A 150 13.84 -25.53 -31.22
C GLY A 150 14.68 -25.30 -29.94
N ASP A 151 14.96 -24.06 -29.64
CA ASP A 151 15.64 -23.60 -28.43
C ASP A 151 14.69 -23.29 -27.27
N VAL A 152 13.38 -23.23 -27.53
CA VAL A 152 12.36 -22.99 -26.50
C VAL A 152 11.95 -24.33 -25.86
N ARG A 153 11.92 -24.33 -24.54
CA ARG A 153 11.33 -25.38 -23.71
C ARG A 153 10.10 -24.85 -23.03
N GLN A 154 9.05 -25.64 -22.98
CA GLN A 154 7.74 -25.26 -22.48
C GLN A 154 7.12 -26.40 -21.70
N PHE A 155 6.48 -26.08 -20.58
CA PHE A 155 5.70 -27.00 -19.76
C PHE A 155 4.57 -26.26 -19.07
N SER A 156 3.63 -27.00 -18.48
CA SER A 156 2.50 -26.43 -17.74
C SER A 156 2.31 -27.21 -16.45
N ILE A 157 1.99 -26.47 -15.39
CA ILE A 157 1.58 -26.99 -14.09
C ILE A 157 0.24 -26.35 -13.78
N ASP A 158 -0.84 -27.12 -13.85
CA ASP A 158 -2.22 -26.61 -13.76
C ASP A 158 -2.42 -25.41 -14.72
N ASP A 159 -2.84 -24.24 -14.21
CA ASP A 159 -3.09 -23.02 -14.99
C ASP A 159 -1.81 -22.15 -15.18
N LEU A 160 -0.66 -22.60 -14.68
CA LEU A 160 0.62 -21.93 -14.87
C LEU A 160 1.38 -22.54 -16.05
N HIS A 161 1.62 -21.72 -17.07
CA HIS A 161 2.37 -22.09 -18.26
C HIS A 161 3.73 -21.41 -18.26
N ILE A 162 4.81 -22.18 -18.31
CA ILE A 162 6.18 -21.69 -18.26
C ILE A 162 6.90 -22.06 -19.54
N ALA A 163 7.64 -21.11 -20.09
CA ALA A 163 8.55 -21.36 -21.19
C ALA A 163 9.84 -20.56 -21.04
N TYR A 164 10.94 -21.10 -21.52
CA TYR A 164 12.24 -20.43 -21.49
C TYR A 164 13.10 -20.81 -22.68
N ASN A 165 14.04 -19.93 -22.97
CA ASN A 165 15.12 -20.13 -23.92
C ASN A 165 16.48 -19.80 -23.26
N ASN A 166 17.52 -19.54 -24.03
CA ASN A 166 18.85 -19.24 -23.47
C ASN A 166 18.99 -17.84 -22.86
N SER A 167 17.99 -16.97 -22.98
CA SER A 167 18.07 -15.59 -22.51
C SER A 167 16.89 -15.18 -21.61
N ARG A 168 15.74 -15.85 -21.72
CA ARG A 168 14.52 -15.40 -21.07
C ARG A 168 13.67 -16.56 -20.59
N LEU A 169 13.10 -16.42 -19.41
CA LEU A 169 12.04 -17.25 -18.85
C LEU A 169 10.76 -16.42 -18.80
N VAL A 170 9.66 -17.02 -19.22
CA VAL A 170 8.31 -16.44 -19.19
C VAL A 170 7.39 -17.40 -18.47
N ALA A 171 6.68 -16.91 -17.46
CA ALA A 171 5.59 -17.61 -16.81
C ALA A 171 4.28 -16.89 -17.08
N VAL A 172 3.23 -17.63 -17.46
CA VAL A 172 1.90 -17.10 -17.75
C VAL A 172 0.89 -17.83 -16.89
N ALA A 173 0.21 -17.10 -16.02
CA ALA A 173 -0.98 -17.59 -15.33
C ALA A 173 -2.21 -17.07 -16.07
N ASP A 174 -3.07 -17.99 -16.52
CA ASP A 174 -4.26 -17.69 -17.31
C ASP A 174 -5.51 -18.16 -16.57
N GLU A 175 -6.35 -17.21 -16.16
CA GLU A 175 -7.66 -17.51 -15.53
C GLU A 175 -8.80 -17.59 -16.56
N SER A 176 -8.51 -17.41 -17.85
CA SER A 176 -9.56 -17.35 -18.87
C SER A 176 -10.09 -18.73 -19.23
N LEU A 177 -11.29 -18.99 -18.83
CA LEU A 177 -12.11 -20.10 -19.33
C LEU A 177 -12.57 -19.77 -20.76
N ASP A 178 -12.00 -20.42 -21.76
CA ASP A 178 -12.56 -20.67 -23.11
C ASP A 178 -12.46 -19.62 -24.24
N TYR A 179 -12.14 -18.32 -24.03
CA TYR A 179 -12.25 -17.31 -25.11
C TYR A 179 -10.99 -16.47 -25.41
N GLY A 180 -9.89 -16.66 -24.66
CA GLY A 180 -8.68 -15.83 -24.80
C GLY A 180 -7.68 -16.30 -25.87
N ASP A 181 -6.60 -15.53 -26.06
CA ASP A 181 -5.42 -16.02 -26.75
C ASP A 181 -4.87 -17.22 -25.99
N SER A 182 -4.63 -18.32 -26.69
CA SER A 182 -4.08 -19.51 -26.00
C SER A 182 -2.77 -19.15 -25.29
N PRO A 183 -2.47 -19.69 -24.09
CA PRO A 183 -1.24 -19.41 -23.34
C PRO A 183 0.02 -19.51 -24.20
N ASN A 184 0.04 -20.41 -25.17
CA ASN A 184 1.14 -20.56 -26.13
C ASN A 184 1.38 -19.32 -26.99
N LYS A 185 0.34 -18.56 -27.36
CA LYS A 185 0.49 -17.30 -28.12
C LYS A 185 1.01 -16.17 -27.24
N VAL A 186 0.51 -16.11 -25.99
CA VAL A 186 0.97 -15.11 -25.00
C VAL A 186 2.45 -15.34 -24.71
N ILE A 187 2.85 -16.58 -24.45
CA ILE A 187 4.25 -16.98 -24.24
C ILE A 187 5.13 -16.64 -25.44
N ALA A 188 4.70 -17.02 -26.66
CA ALA A 188 5.48 -16.75 -27.86
C ALA A 188 5.67 -15.23 -28.08
N LYS A 189 4.65 -14.42 -27.79
CA LYS A 189 4.73 -12.96 -27.83
C LYS A 189 5.72 -12.45 -26.78
N ALA A 190 5.65 -12.92 -25.55
CA ALA A 190 6.50 -12.47 -24.45
C ALA A 190 7.98 -12.87 -24.63
N LEU A 191 8.26 -14.08 -25.11
CA LEU A 191 9.62 -14.54 -25.42
C LEU A 191 10.28 -13.74 -26.54
N ASN A 192 9.50 -13.26 -27.53
CA ASN A 192 9.97 -12.49 -28.68
C ASN A 192 9.85 -10.98 -28.50
N ARG A 193 9.33 -10.51 -27.37
CA ARG A 193 9.22 -9.09 -27.06
C ARG A 193 10.63 -8.50 -26.93
N PRO A 194 10.89 -7.26 -27.42
CA PRO A 194 12.12 -6.54 -27.10
C PRO A 194 12.35 -6.42 -25.59
N ASP A 195 13.58 -6.17 -25.18
CA ASP A 195 13.87 -5.92 -23.77
C ASP A 195 13.04 -4.73 -23.25
N ALA A 196 12.50 -4.88 -22.06
CA ALA A 196 11.69 -3.84 -21.45
C ALA A 196 12.55 -2.66 -20.98
N ASP A 197 12.08 -1.44 -21.21
CA ASP A 197 12.64 -0.26 -20.56
C ASP A 197 12.05 -0.15 -19.15
N LEU A 198 12.84 -0.54 -18.18
CA LEU A 198 12.50 -0.53 -16.75
C LEU A 198 13.06 0.70 -16.00
N SER A 199 13.68 1.66 -16.72
CA SER A 199 14.39 2.80 -16.13
C SER A 199 13.52 3.65 -15.18
N ALA A 200 12.21 3.71 -15.43
CA ALA A 200 11.26 4.41 -14.55
C ALA A 200 11.13 3.75 -13.16
N TYR A 201 11.47 2.46 -13.04
CA TYR A 201 11.31 1.67 -11.82
C TYR A 201 12.64 1.38 -11.09
N GLU A 202 13.79 1.63 -11.71
CA GLU A 202 15.13 1.30 -11.15
C GLU A 202 15.42 1.97 -9.79
N LYS A 203 14.72 3.06 -9.46
CA LYS A 203 14.83 3.72 -8.15
C LYS A 203 14.15 2.95 -7.00
N TYR A 204 13.37 1.92 -7.31
CA TYR A 204 12.61 1.12 -6.36
C TYR A 204 13.18 -0.30 -6.22
N ASP A 205 12.94 -0.91 -5.08
CA ASP A 205 13.19 -2.34 -4.86
C ASP A 205 12.04 -3.17 -5.45
N ILE A 206 10.81 -2.68 -5.22
CA ILE A 206 9.57 -3.22 -5.77
C ILE A 206 8.74 -2.04 -6.29
N ALA A 207 8.08 -2.22 -7.42
CA ALA A 207 7.12 -1.23 -7.91
C ALA A 207 5.91 -1.89 -8.57
N TYR A 208 4.76 -1.24 -8.42
CA TYR A 208 3.52 -1.53 -9.13
C TYR A 208 3.10 -0.28 -9.87
N SER A 209 2.74 -0.41 -11.13
CA SER A 209 2.32 0.70 -11.94
C SER A 209 1.10 0.34 -12.77
N VAL A 210 0.14 1.24 -12.86
CA VAL A 210 -1.09 1.05 -13.64
C VAL A 210 -1.29 2.20 -14.61
N ASN A 211 -1.57 1.90 -15.88
CA ASN A 211 -2.04 2.89 -16.84
C ASN A 211 -3.50 3.20 -16.54
N ILE A 212 -3.77 4.45 -16.13
CA ILE A 212 -5.07 4.87 -15.59
C ILE A 212 -6.16 4.77 -16.66
N LYS A 213 -5.90 5.27 -17.87
CA LYS A 213 -6.89 5.24 -18.96
C LYS A 213 -7.22 3.81 -19.38
N LYS A 214 -6.22 2.96 -19.57
CA LYS A 214 -6.44 1.55 -19.93
C LYS A 214 -7.21 0.79 -18.86
N LEU A 215 -6.95 1.06 -17.58
CA LEU A 215 -7.74 0.47 -16.49
C LEU A 215 -9.19 0.91 -16.57
N VAL A 216 -9.43 2.22 -16.75
CA VAL A 216 -10.79 2.76 -16.86
C VAL A 216 -11.50 2.25 -18.12
N ASP A 217 -10.80 2.10 -19.25
CA ASP A 217 -11.37 1.52 -20.47
C ASP A 217 -11.84 0.07 -20.25
N ILE A 218 -11.08 -0.74 -19.48
CA ILE A 218 -11.47 -2.10 -19.10
C ILE A 218 -12.74 -2.07 -18.23
N LEU A 219 -12.81 -1.18 -17.23
CA LEU A 219 -14.00 -1.03 -16.39
C LEU A 219 -15.22 -0.57 -17.18
N ILE A 220 -15.04 0.35 -18.13
CA ILE A 220 -16.11 0.80 -19.03
C ILE A 220 -16.59 -0.37 -19.90
N ALA A 221 -15.69 -1.15 -20.49
CA ALA A 221 -16.04 -2.30 -21.32
C ALA A 221 -16.82 -3.36 -20.54
N ASP A 222 -16.45 -3.65 -19.30
CA ASP A 222 -17.20 -4.56 -18.42
C ASP A 222 -18.63 -4.03 -18.15
N LYS A 223 -18.75 -2.75 -17.75
CA LYS A 223 -20.06 -2.13 -17.51
C LYS A 223 -20.91 -2.05 -18.77
N GLN A 224 -20.31 -1.80 -19.93
CA GLN A 224 -21.02 -1.78 -21.20
C GLN A 224 -21.60 -3.16 -21.53
N ARG A 225 -20.86 -4.25 -21.31
CA ARG A 225 -21.38 -5.62 -21.50
C ARG A 225 -22.57 -5.91 -20.59
N ARG A 226 -22.50 -5.49 -19.31
CA ARG A 226 -23.62 -5.63 -18.37
C ARG A 226 -24.83 -4.81 -18.85
N LEU A 227 -24.59 -3.60 -19.33
CA LEU A 227 -25.62 -2.73 -19.86
C LEU A 227 -26.30 -3.37 -21.10
N ASP A 228 -25.52 -3.91 -22.05
CA ASP A 228 -26.03 -4.59 -23.23
C ASP A 228 -26.87 -5.82 -22.83
N TYR A 229 -26.40 -6.63 -21.88
CA TYR A 229 -27.16 -7.75 -21.33
C TYR A 229 -28.47 -7.30 -20.66
N SER A 230 -28.45 -6.22 -19.88
CA SER A 230 -29.64 -5.67 -19.23
C SER A 230 -30.68 -5.16 -20.24
N TYR A 231 -30.25 -4.56 -21.34
CA TYR A 231 -31.18 -4.19 -22.44
C TYR A 231 -31.80 -5.41 -23.11
N GLU A 232 -31.03 -6.48 -23.35
CA GLU A 232 -31.56 -7.74 -23.85
C GLU A 232 -32.56 -8.38 -22.87
N TYR A 233 -32.24 -8.37 -21.57
CA TYR A 233 -33.10 -8.90 -20.52
C TYR A 233 -34.38 -8.09 -20.38
N LEU A 234 -34.33 -6.76 -20.47
CA LEU A 234 -35.48 -5.86 -20.40
C LEU A 234 -36.54 -6.18 -21.50
N ALA A 235 -36.10 -6.71 -22.64
CA ALA A 235 -36.97 -7.08 -23.72
C ALA A 235 -37.82 -8.34 -23.45
N VAL A 236 -37.39 -9.19 -22.51
CA VAL A 236 -37.98 -10.52 -22.21
C VAL A 236 -38.44 -10.69 -20.76
N CYS A 237 -38.07 -9.78 -19.85
CA CYS A 237 -38.43 -9.86 -18.43
C CYS A 237 -39.92 -9.54 -18.19
N ASP A 238 -40.41 -10.00 -17.04
CA ASP A 238 -41.79 -9.75 -16.62
C ASP A 238 -42.04 -8.27 -16.25
N GLU A 239 -43.30 -7.83 -16.30
CA GLU A 239 -43.68 -6.42 -16.11
C GLU A 239 -43.26 -5.88 -14.71
N TRP A 240 -43.25 -6.72 -13.68
CA TRP A 240 -42.85 -6.34 -12.32
C TRP A 240 -41.31 -6.19 -12.18
N GLU A 241 -40.52 -6.82 -13.04
CA GLU A 241 -39.06 -6.72 -13.04
C GLU A 241 -38.55 -5.51 -13.83
N ARG A 242 -39.37 -5.01 -14.76
CA ARG A 242 -38.96 -3.91 -15.68
C ARG A 242 -38.55 -2.63 -14.96
N GLU A 243 -39.22 -2.28 -13.87
CA GLU A 243 -38.89 -1.07 -13.12
C GLU A 243 -37.48 -1.17 -12.50
N TRP A 244 -37.18 -2.32 -11.88
CA TRP A 244 -35.85 -2.59 -11.32
C TRP A 244 -34.77 -2.64 -12.37
N GLU A 245 -35.03 -3.28 -13.50
CA GLU A 245 -34.07 -3.38 -14.60
C GLU A 245 -33.80 -2.01 -15.23
N MET A 246 -34.81 -1.16 -15.38
CA MET A 246 -34.63 0.22 -15.84
C MET A 246 -33.83 1.06 -14.86
N GLU A 247 -34.02 0.91 -13.56
CA GLU A 247 -33.19 1.60 -12.56
C GLU A 247 -31.74 1.14 -12.63
N TYR A 248 -31.49 -0.17 -12.81
CA TYR A 248 -30.16 -0.74 -12.97
C TYR A 248 -29.47 -0.23 -14.24
N ILE A 249 -30.16 -0.21 -15.37
CA ILE A 249 -29.69 0.37 -16.64
C ILE A 249 -29.27 1.84 -16.44
N ASN A 250 -30.14 2.66 -15.83
CA ASN A 250 -29.84 4.06 -15.57
C ASN A 250 -28.61 4.24 -14.66
N SER A 251 -28.41 3.33 -13.68
CA SER A 251 -27.22 3.33 -12.83
C SER A 251 -25.95 3.03 -13.64
N LEU A 252 -25.97 1.98 -14.48
CA LEU A 252 -24.84 1.61 -15.33
C LEU A 252 -24.46 2.72 -16.30
N GLU A 253 -25.44 3.38 -16.94
CA GLU A 253 -25.19 4.50 -17.85
C GLU A 253 -24.50 5.67 -17.13
N LYS A 254 -24.97 6.03 -15.93
CA LYS A 254 -24.33 7.07 -15.10
C LYS A 254 -22.92 6.69 -14.70
N GLU A 255 -22.69 5.45 -14.28
CA GLU A 255 -21.36 4.97 -13.89
C GLU A 255 -20.37 5.01 -15.06
N ILE A 256 -20.82 4.62 -16.29
CA ILE A 256 -20.03 4.72 -17.50
C ILE A 256 -19.68 6.18 -17.80
N GLU A 257 -20.64 7.10 -17.67
CA GLU A 257 -20.40 8.52 -17.88
C GLU A 257 -19.42 9.09 -16.84
N MET A 258 -19.57 8.72 -15.57
CA MET A 258 -18.63 9.11 -14.48
C MET A 258 -17.21 8.61 -14.77
N LEU A 259 -17.05 7.35 -15.18
CA LEU A 259 -15.75 6.79 -15.54
C LEU A 259 -15.11 7.52 -16.73
N LYS A 260 -15.88 7.81 -17.78
CA LYS A 260 -15.39 8.61 -18.93
C LYS A 260 -14.95 10.02 -18.51
N ASN A 261 -15.69 10.64 -17.59
CA ASN A 261 -15.38 11.97 -17.10
C ASN A 261 -14.15 11.99 -16.18
N SER A 262 -13.94 10.92 -15.39
CA SER A 262 -12.83 10.82 -14.41
C SER A 262 -11.44 10.82 -15.06
N THR A 263 -11.34 10.49 -16.35
CA THR A 263 -10.05 10.41 -17.05
C THR A 263 -9.75 11.60 -17.97
N LYS A 264 -10.58 12.63 -17.98
CA LYS A 264 -10.43 13.79 -18.90
C LYS A 264 -9.12 14.55 -18.69
N ASP A 265 -8.66 14.64 -17.43
CA ASP A 265 -7.49 15.40 -17.06
C ASP A 265 -6.19 14.56 -17.11
N PHE A 266 -6.28 13.31 -17.56
CA PHE A 266 -5.14 12.42 -17.70
C PHE A 266 -4.67 12.31 -19.15
N GLU A 267 -3.36 12.27 -19.35
CA GLU A 267 -2.75 11.94 -20.63
C GLU A 267 -2.99 10.46 -20.99
N GLU A 268 -2.84 10.12 -22.28
CA GLU A 268 -3.06 8.75 -22.79
C GLU A 268 -2.20 7.71 -22.07
N ASN A 269 -0.97 8.09 -21.73
CA ASN A 269 0.00 7.23 -21.04
C ASN A 269 0.09 7.52 -19.55
N ALA A 270 -0.89 8.21 -18.96
CA ALA A 270 -0.90 8.52 -17.54
C ALA A 270 -0.82 7.24 -16.69
N ARG A 271 0.07 7.26 -15.71
CA ARG A 271 0.33 6.12 -14.85
C ARG A 271 0.31 6.50 -13.38
N ALA A 272 -0.38 5.69 -12.58
CA ALA A 272 -0.20 5.68 -11.14
C ALA A 272 0.85 4.61 -10.78
N THR A 273 1.85 4.99 -10.01
CA THR A 273 2.93 4.10 -9.60
C THR A 273 3.06 4.10 -8.08
N ILE A 274 3.16 2.91 -7.49
CA ILE A 274 3.54 2.71 -6.09
C ILE A 274 4.88 2.00 -6.10
N GLY A 275 5.91 2.64 -5.53
CA GLY A 275 7.24 2.08 -5.44
C GLY A 275 7.72 2.00 -4.00
N ILE A 276 8.34 0.89 -3.62
CA ILE A 276 8.88 0.66 -2.28
C ILE A 276 10.40 0.57 -2.37
N THR A 277 11.07 1.29 -1.47
CA THR A 277 12.54 1.28 -1.37
C THR A 277 12.96 1.19 0.07
N SER A 278 13.86 0.27 0.37
CA SER A 278 14.54 0.19 1.66
C SER A 278 15.89 0.93 1.62
N LYS A 279 16.12 1.77 2.62
CA LYS A 279 17.33 2.61 2.78
C LYS A 279 17.88 2.48 4.21
N ALA A 280 19.04 3.09 4.47
CA ALA A 280 19.57 3.20 5.82
C ALA A 280 18.55 3.88 6.75
N GLY A 281 18.09 3.16 7.76
CA GLY A 281 17.12 3.60 8.75
C GLY A 281 15.71 3.93 8.23
N ARG A 282 15.33 3.56 7.00
CA ARG A 282 14.04 3.95 6.41
C ARG A 282 13.49 2.91 5.44
N ILE A 283 12.16 2.75 5.46
CA ILE A 283 11.40 2.17 4.34
C ILE A 283 10.54 3.29 3.77
N VAL A 284 10.63 3.50 2.47
CA VAL A 284 9.90 4.55 1.73
C VAL A 284 8.96 3.88 0.75
N ALA A 285 7.67 4.15 0.87
CA ALA A 285 6.66 3.84 -0.13
C ALA A 285 6.24 5.15 -0.80
N GLU A 286 6.62 5.34 -2.05
CA GLU A 286 6.24 6.50 -2.87
C GLU A 286 5.04 6.12 -3.75
N MET A 287 4.01 6.94 -3.72
CA MET A 287 2.89 6.87 -4.66
C MET A 287 2.93 8.12 -5.53
N SER A 288 2.98 7.95 -6.86
CA SER A 288 3.01 9.05 -7.82
C SER A 288 2.04 8.82 -8.96
N VAL A 289 1.56 9.91 -9.55
CA VAL A 289 0.73 9.91 -10.75
C VAL A 289 1.38 10.79 -11.79
N ASP A 290 1.87 10.18 -12.86
CA ASP A 290 2.43 10.88 -14.01
C ASP A 290 1.35 11.09 -15.08
N GLY A 291 1.45 12.20 -15.85
CA GLY A 291 0.50 12.52 -16.93
C GLY A 291 -0.85 13.03 -16.43
N TYR A 292 -0.95 13.58 -15.22
CA TYR A 292 -2.12 14.26 -14.70
C TYR A 292 -2.00 15.78 -14.86
N ASN A 293 -2.94 16.38 -15.55
CA ASN A 293 -3.00 17.83 -15.83
C ASN A 293 -4.04 18.49 -14.91
N SER A 294 -3.70 18.67 -13.62
CA SER A 294 -4.58 19.34 -12.67
C SER A 294 -4.73 20.84 -12.99
N GLU A 295 -5.96 21.33 -13.01
CA GLU A 295 -6.24 22.77 -12.97
C GLU A 295 -5.97 23.38 -11.59
N TYR A 296 -5.93 22.57 -10.52
CA TYR A 296 -5.63 22.97 -9.15
C TYR A 296 -4.14 22.78 -8.84
N LYS A 297 -3.48 23.85 -8.39
CA LYS A 297 -2.06 23.85 -8.03
C LYS A 297 -1.88 23.92 -6.52
N LEU A 298 -1.16 22.96 -5.97
CA LEU A 298 -0.70 23.04 -4.58
C LEU A 298 0.58 23.87 -4.52
N ASP A 299 0.45 25.19 -4.48
CA ASP A 299 1.62 26.10 -4.48
C ASP A 299 2.17 26.33 -3.08
N LYS A 300 1.35 26.15 -2.03
CA LYS A 300 1.73 26.41 -0.64
C LYS A 300 2.40 25.20 0.00
N LYS A 301 3.40 25.46 0.81
CA LYS A 301 4.05 24.49 1.67
C LYS A 301 3.79 24.83 3.14
N VAL A 302 3.82 23.81 3.99
CA VAL A 302 3.62 23.98 5.42
C VAL A 302 4.71 24.85 6.03
N SER A 303 4.32 25.81 6.87
CA SER A 303 5.25 26.66 7.64
C SER A 303 5.69 26.01 8.95
N ASN A 304 4.87 25.13 9.50
CA ASN A 304 5.07 24.46 10.80
C ASN A 304 5.02 25.41 12.02
N GLU A 305 4.45 26.60 11.89
CA GLU A 305 4.44 27.60 12.97
C GLU A 305 3.63 27.14 14.19
N PHE A 306 2.57 26.32 13.98
CA PHE A 306 1.74 25.84 15.09
C PHE A 306 2.38 24.71 15.91
N LEU A 307 3.51 24.14 15.47
CA LEU A 307 4.23 23.13 16.24
C LEU A 307 4.76 23.66 17.59
N GLU A 308 4.89 24.98 17.75
CA GLU A 308 5.25 25.60 19.03
C GLU A 308 4.15 25.44 20.11
N TYR A 309 2.91 25.22 19.70
CA TYR A 309 1.75 25.00 20.59
C TYR A 309 1.48 23.50 20.85
N VAL A 310 2.08 22.62 20.07
CA VAL A 310 1.94 21.16 20.18
C VAL A 310 2.97 20.59 21.18
N ASN A 311 2.55 19.68 22.05
CA ASN A 311 3.47 19.02 22.97
C ASN A 311 4.47 18.13 22.22
N ASN A 312 5.69 17.98 22.75
CA ASN A 312 6.67 17.06 22.18
C ASN A 312 6.33 15.57 22.39
N ASN A 313 5.39 15.27 23.29
CA ASN A 313 4.85 13.93 23.51
C ASN A 313 3.58 13.67 22.69
N ALA A 314 3.26 14.53 21.71
CA ALA A 314 2.14 14.27 20.82
C ALA A 314 2.28 12.91 20.14
N LEU A 315 1.16 12.18 20.09
CA LEU A 315 1.04 10.84 19.50
C LEU A 315 0.93 10.92 17.98
N LEU A 316 0.13 11.93 17.54
CA LEU A 316 -0.13 12.20 16.13
C LEU A 316 -0.10 13.71 15.90
N VAL A 317 0.53 14.10 14.79
CA VAL A 317 0.51 15.49 14.29
C VAL A 317 0.23 15.45 12.80
N ALA A 318 -0.79 16.17 12.37
CA ALA A 318 -1.09 16.41 10.96
C ALA A 318 -0.98 17.90 10.66
N ASN A 319 -0.45 18.26 9.52
CA ASN A 319 -0.39 19.65 9.05
C ASN A 319 -0.64 19.69 7.55
N LEU A 320 -1.43 20.66 7.11
CA LEU A 320 -1.77 20.89 5.71
C LEU A 320 -1.69 22.39 5.40
N ALA A 321 -1.00 22.75 4.34
CA ALA A 321 -1.03 24.10 3.81
C ALA A 321 -2.30 24.28 2.97
N VAL A 322 -3.26 25.07 3.48
CA VAL A 322 -4.58 25.25 2.87
C VAL A 322 -4.64 26.53 2.04
N ASP A 323 -5.17 26.44 0.83
CA ASP A 323 -5.71 27.57 0.08
C ASP A 323 -7.24 27.49 0.13
N GLY A 324 -7.83 28.27 1.01
CA GLY A 324 -9.27 28.21 1.25
C GLY A 324 -10.11 28.65 0.06
N ASN A 325 -9.59 29.53 -0.79
CA ASN A 325 -10.28 29.91 -2.04
C ASN A 325 -10.36 28.71 -2.98
N MET A 326 -9.26 27.99 -3.16
CA MET A 326 -9.23 26.77 -3.96
C MET A 326 -10.19 25.70 -3.42
N VAL A 327 -10.22 25.50 -2.09
CA VAL A 327 -11.16 24.56 -1.45
C VAL A 327 -12.60 24.99 -1.68
N SER A 328 -12.91 26.29 -1.56
CA SER A 328 -14.22 26.86 -1.82
C SER A 328 -14.66 26.61 -3.29
N GLU A 329 -13.78 26.84 -4.27
CA GLU A 329 -14.04 26.57 -5.69
C GLU A 329 -14.32 25.08 -5.94
N ILE A 330 -13.58 24.17 -5.29
CA ILE A 330 -13.82 22.73 -5.36
C ILE A 330 -15.19 22.36 -4.77
N LEU A 331 -15.54 22.92 -3.61
CA LEU A 331 -16.86 22.71 -3.00
C LEU A 331 -17.98 23.18 -3.93
N ASP A 332 -17.89 24.38 -4.46
CA ASP A 332 -18.90 24.94 -5.36
C ASP A 332 -19.04 24.14 -6.70
N LYS A 333 -17.94 23.56 -7.18
CA LYS A 333 -17.91 22.78 -8.43
C LYS A 333 -18.47 21.37 -8.29
N TYR A 334 -18.11 20.67 -7.22
CA TYR A 334 -18.41 19.24 -7.08
C TYR A 334 -19.58 18.94 -6.15
N PHE A 335 -19.87 19.83 -5.18
CA PHE A 335 -21.00 19.66 -4.28
C PHE A 335 -22.26 20.32 -4.87
N THR A 336 -22.84 19.67 -5.89
CA THR A 336 -24.02 20.16 -6.60
C THR A 336 -25.34 19.76 -5.95
N ALA A 337 -26.43 20.38 -6.38
CA ALA A 337 -27.78 20.05 -5.92
C ALA A 337 -28.20 18.59 -6.23
N GLU A 338 -27.56 17.93 -7.21
CA GLU A 338 -27.79 16.52 -7.52
C GLU A 338 -27.19 15.63 -6.43
N TYR A 339 -26.00 15.97 -5.93
CA TYR A 339 -25.36 15.29 -4.82
C TYR A 339 -26.18 15.43 -3.51
N ALA A 340 -26.86 16.57 -3.32
CA ALA A 340 -27.78 16.75 -2.21
C ALA A 340 -28.90 15.73 -2.16
N LYS A 341 -29.44 15.38 -3.33
CA LYS A 341 -30.54 14.41 -3.46
C LYS A 341 -30.08 13.00 -3.08
N GLU A 342 -28.85 12.63 -3.43
CA GLU A 342 -28.24 11.33 -3.04
C GLU A 342 -28.03 11.22 -1.53
N LEU A 343 -27.72 12.33 -0.85
CA LEU A 343 -27.62 12.40 0.62
C LEU A 343 -28.97 12.53 1.34
N GLY A 344 -30.09 12.56 0.62
CA GLY A 344 -31.42 12.72 1.20
C GLY A 344 -31.68 14.12 1.79
N LEU A 345 -30.86 15.11 1.42
CA LEU A 345 -30.99 16.49 1.87
C LEU A 345 -31.90 17.30 0.91
N ASN A 346 -32.68 18.23 1.49
CA ASN A 346 -33.41 19.15 0.65
C ASN A 346 -32.45 20.17 0.03
N ARG A 347 -32.75 20.60 -1.20
CA ARG A 347 -31.87 21.49 -1.97
C ARG A 347 -31.54 22.81 -1.26
N ASN A 348 -32.47 23.38 -0.50
CA ASN A 348 -32.25 24.66 0.16
C ASN A 348 -31.34 24.51 1.38
N GLU A 349 -31.52 23.45 2.16
CA GLU A 349 -30.65 23.13 3.29
C GLU A 349 -29.23 22.82 2.83
N PHE A 350 -29.10 22.02 1.77
CA PHE A 350 -27.81 21.70 1.19
C PHE A 350 -27.05 22.94 0.71
N ASN A 351 -27.71 23.80 -0.09
CA ASN A 351 -27.10 25.04 -0.58
C ASN A 351 -26.70 25.98 0.56
N LEU A 352 -27.49 26.01 1.65
CA LEU A 352 -27.16 26.79 2.84
C LEU A 352 -25.88 26.24 3.51
N TYR A 353 -25.80 24.91 3.72
CA TYR A 353 -24.62 24.30 4.36
C TYR A 353 -23.37 24.42 3.49
N VAL A 354 -23.47 24.19 2.19
CA VAL A 354 -22.34 24.36 1.25
C VAL A 354 -21.91 25.82 1.21
N GLY A 355 -22.85 26.78 1.17
CA GLY A 355 -22.53 28.20 1.21
C GLY A 355 -21.79 28.61 2.49
N ILE A 356 -22.26 28.18 3.66
CA ILE A 356 -21.59 28.45 4.94
C ILE A 356 -20.20 27.81 4.97
N ALA A 357 -20.04 26.58 4.49
CA ALA A 357 -18.76 25.89 4.43
C ALA A 357 -17.80 26.59 3.46
N SER A 358 -18.27 26.94 2.26
CA SER A 358 -17.50 27.68 1.25
C SER A 358 -16.98 29.01 1.80
N ASP A 359 -17.84 29.81 2.45
CA ASP A 359 -17.43 31.07 3.04
C ASP A 359 -16.48 30.90 4.25
N ALA A 360 -16.67 29.85 5.05
CA ALA A 360 -15.73 29.48 6.12
C ALA A 360 -14.35 29.13 5.57
N PHE A 361 -14.30 28.34 4.46
CA PHE A 361 -13.03 28.00 3.83
C PHE A 361 -12.32 29.22 3.23
N LYS A 362 -13.05 30.17 2.63
CA LYS A 362 -12.44 31.44 2.13
C LYS A 362 -11.69 32.19 3.20
N SER A 363 -12.13 32.09 4.48
CA SER A 363 -11.44 32.67 5.61
C SER A 363 -10.16 31.94 6.02
N ILE A 364 -9.89 30.73 5.48
CA ILE A 364 -8.71 29.92 5.81
C ILE A 364 -7.62 30.17 4.78
N ASN A 365 -6.39 30.50 5.21
CA ASN A 365 -5.28 30.75 4.30
C ASN A 365 -3.92 30.53 4.97
N GLY A 366 -3.37 29.33 4.88
CA GLY A 366 -2.09 28.95 5.47
C GLY A 366 -2.12 27.57 6.13
N ASP A 367 -1.40 27.41 7.21
CA ASP A 367 -1.31 26.13 7.90
C ASP A 367 -2.61 25.77 8.63
N MET A 368 -2.98 24.50 8.53
CA MET A 368 -3.97 23.86 9.38
C MET A 368 -3.30 22.67 10.07
N THR A 369 -3.07 22.80 11.37
CA THR A 369 -2.41 21.77 12.19
C THR A 369 -3.41 21.10 13.12
N LEU A 370 -3.41 19.77 13.14
CA LEU A 370 -4.11 18.93 14.12
C LEU A 370 -3.07 18.16 14.93
N ALA A 371 -3.22 18.11 16.24
CA ALA A 371 -2.38 17.30 17.11
C ALA A 371 -3.21 16.55 18.15
N ILE A 372 -2.92 15.27 18.33
CA ILE A 372 -3.39 14.47 19.47
C ILE A 372 -2.21 14.30 20.41
N ASN A 373 -2.28 14.97 21.56
CA ASN A 373 -1.19 14.97 22.52
C ASN A 373 -1.22 13.77 23.48
N ASP A 374 -2.43 13.31 23.82
CA ASP A 374 -2.62 12.22 24.78
C ASP A 374 -4.02 11.61 24.65
N ILE A 375 -4.12 10.33 24.97
CA ILE A 375 -5.38 9.59 25.08
C ILE A 375 -5.36 8.82 26.39
N LYS A 376 -6.43 8.92 27.21
CA LYS A 376 -6.55 8.24 28.49
C LYS A 376 -7.91 7.57 28.62
N ASN A 377 -7.94 6.42 29.22
CA ASN A 377 -9.18 5.77 29.60
C ASN A 377 -9.79 6.42 30.84
N LYS A 378 -11.09 6.67 30.83
CA LYS A 378 -11.83 7.16 32.01
C LYS A 378 -12.38 5.95 32.79
N PRO A 379 -11.94 5.71 34.03
CA PRO A 379 -12.14 4.43 34.73
C PRO A 379 -13.59 3.99 34.96
N TYR A 380 -14.56 4.91 34.85
CA TYR A 380 -15.96 4.61 35.22
C TYR A 380 -16.94 4.45 34.05
N TYR A 381 -16.59 4.90 32.82
CA TYR A 381 -17.53 4.96 31.71
C TYR A 381 -16.98 4.41 30.38
N GLY A 382 -15.74 3.95 30.35
CA GLY A 382 -15.09 3.50 29.09
C GLY A 382 -14.93 4.64 28.05
N ILE A 383 -15.11 5.91 28.48
CA ILE A 383 -14.95 7.07 27.60
C ILE A 383 -13.50 7.52 27.65
N GLU A 384 -12.89 7.53 26.51
CA GLU A 384 -11.54 7.99 26.32
C GLU A 384 -11.44 9.51 26.52
N GLN A 385 -10.49 9.97 27.33
CA GLN A 385 -10.16 11.40 27.39
C GLN A 385 -9.08 11.72 26.38
N ILE A 386 -9.45 12.46 25.35
CA ILE A 386 -8.54 12.94 24.33
C ILE A 386 -8.02 14.34 24.74
N ASN A 387 -6.70 14.53 24.62
CA ASN A 387 -6.08 15.85 24.66
C ASN A 387 -5.65 16.20 23.24
N ALA A 388 -6.33 17.17 22.62
CA ALA A 388 -6.11 17.52 21.23
C ALA A 388 -6.11 19.03 21.00
N LEU A 389 -5.46 19.42 19.93
CA LEU A 389 -5.38 20.80 19.45
C LEU A 389 -5.55 20.81 17.93
N MET A 390 -6.41 21.68 17.41
CA MET A 390 -6.39 22.11 16.02
C MET A 390 -6.11 23.61 15.98
N ALA A 391 -5.23 24.04 15.10
CA ALA A 391 -4.92 25.44 14.86
C ALA A 391 -4.90 25.73 13.37
N VAL A 392 -5.47 26.86 12.96
CA VAL A 392 -5.69 27.20 11.55
C VAL A 392 -5.38 28.68 11.33
N ASN A 393 -4.62 29.01 10.28
CA ASN A 393 -4.48 30.39 9.85
C ASN A 393 -5.78 30.91 9.22
N VAL A 394 -6.26 32.05 9.70
CA VAL A 394 -7.46 32.72 9.16
C VAL A 394 -7.15 34.14 8.75
N THR A 395 -7.87 34.66 7.75
CA THR A 395 -7.71 36.01 7.20
C THR A 395 -8.62 37.03 7.87
N ASP A 396 -9.68 36.57 8.56
CA ASP A 396 -10.70 37.38 9.17
C ASP A 396 -11.34 36.68 10.39
N ASP A 397 -12.38 37.26 10.95
CA ASP A 397 -13.13 36.77 12.10
C ASP A 397 -14.47 36.10 11.73
N TYR A 398 -14.68 35.76 10.47
CA TYR A 398 -15.94 35.20 9.97
C TYR A 398 -16.39 33.98 10.78
N ILE A 399 -15.51 33.01 10.97
CA ILE A 399 -15.84 31.75 11.67
C ILE A 399 -16.21 32.04 13.13
N ILE A 400 -15.36 32.74 13.88
CA ILE A 400 -15.59 33.00 15.30
C ILE A 400 -16.78 33.93 15.56
N SER A 401 -17.04 34.88 14.65
CA SER A 401 -18.21 35.76 14.70
C SER A 401 -19.51 35.00 14.51
N ASN A 402 -19.55 34.02 13.56
CA ASN A 402 -20.71 33.15 13.38
C ASN A 402 -20.93 32.23 14.60
N VAL A 403 -19.86 31.68 15.17
CA VAL A 403 -19.94 30.88 16.40
C VAL A 403 -20.46 31.71 17.56
N SER A 404 -20.02 32.95 17.71
CA SER A 404 -20.54 33.89 18.73
C SER A 404 -22.03 34.15 18.55
N MET A 405 -22.48 34.38 17.31
CA MET A 405 -23.85 34.72 17.00
C MET A 405 -24.81 33.52 17.17
N TYR A 406 -24.47 32.36 16.64
CA TYR A 406 -25.34 31.17 16.64
C TYR A 406 -25.17 30.31 17.89
N GLY A 407 -24.01 30.37 18.56
CA GLY A 407 -23.72 29.70 19.83
C GLY A 407 -24.21 30.40 21.07
N ALA A 408 -24.76 31.63 20.94
CA ALA A 408 -25.24 32.43 22.06
C ALA A 408 -26.34 31.69 22.85
N GLY A 409 -26.09 31.44 24.14
CA GLY A 409 -26.99 30.69 25.03
C GLY A 409 -26.78 29.16 25.02
N ILE A 410 -25.87 28.63 24.19
CA ILE A 410 -25.46 27.24 24.16
C ILE A 410 -24.01 27.10 24.65
N LEU A 411 -23.13 28.05 24.25
CA LEU A 411 -21.71 28.02 24.56
C LEU A 411 -21.40 29.01 25.69
N ASP A 412 -20.51 28.61 26.59
CA ASP A 412 -19.94 29.49 27.61
C ASP A 412 -18.81 30.35 27.04
N SER A 413 -18.65 31.58 27.57
CA SER A 413 -17.53 32.45 27.20
C SER A 413 -16.34 32.22 28.12
N TYR A 414 -15.19 31.88 27.53
CA TYR A 414 -13.91 31.67 28.24
C TYR A 414 -12.92 32.83 28.04
N GLY A 415 -13.39 33.96 27.50
CA GLY A 415 -12.59 35.14 27.23
C GLY A 415 -13.01 35.84 25.94
N ALA A 416 -12.24 36.87 25.53
CA ALA A 416 -12.49 37.56 24.27
C ALA A 416 -12.29 36.56 23.08
N ASN A 417 -13.30 36.45 22.24
CA ASN A 417 -13.29 35.55 21.08
C ASN A 417 -12.95 34.07 21.42
N CYS A 418 -13.39 33.60 22.60
CA CYS A 418 -13.19 32.20 23.00
C CYS A 418 -14.48 31.67 23.63
N TYR A 419 -15.04 30.64 23.03
CA TYR A 419 -16.31 30.02 23.37
C TYR A 419 -16.12 28.51 23.51
N GLY A 420 -16.90 27.89 24.39
CA GLY A 420 -16.79 26.47 24.58
C GLY A 420 -17.90 25.89 25.45
N PHE A 421 -17.79 24.62 25.71
CA PHE A 421 -18.68 23.92 26.62
C PHE A 421 -17.92 22.79 27.32
N ASN A 422 -18.43 22.42 28.48
CA ASN A 422 -17.92 21.25 29.20
C ASN A 422 -18.97 20.14 29.12
N TYR A 423 -18.56 19.00 28.59
CA TYR A 423 -19.40 17.82 28.52
C TYR A 423 -18.67 16.63 29.16
N ASP A 424 -19.22 16.10 30.24
CA ASP A 424 -18.68 14.94 30.96
C ASP A 424 -17.16 15.06 31.29
N ASP A 425 -16.79 16.21 31.91
CA ASP A 425 -15.41 16.60 32.23
C ASP A 425 -14.48 16.81 31.01
N THR A 426 -15.03 16.83 29.79
CA THR A 426 -14.29 17.15 28.57
C THR A 426 -14.56 18.60 28.20
N LEU A 427 -13.53 19.43 28.33
CA LEU A 427 -13.61 20.84 27.95
C LEU A 427 -13.26 21.02 26.47
N ILE A 428 -14.21 21.49 25.68
CA ILE A 428 -14.03 21.81 24.26
C ILE A 428 -14.12 23.34 24.13
N MET A 429 -13.09 23.95 23.54
CA MET A 429 -13.03 25.41 23.33
C MET A 429 -12.68 25.71 21.88
N LEU A 430 -13.37 26.67 21.30
CA LEU A 430 -13.04 27.30 20.03
C LEU A 430 -12.73 28.77 20.30
N GLY A 431 -11.60 29.24 19.83
CA GLY A 431 -11.19 30.63 20.03
C GLY A 431 -10.41 31.18 18.84
N GLN A 432 -10.31 32.51 18.78
CA GLN A 432 -9.47 33.19 17.81
C GLN A 432 -8.55 34.18 18.48
N LYS A 433 -7.27 34.10 18.16
CA LYS A 433 -6.25 35.03 18.62
C LYS A 433 -5.49 35.56 17.41
N GLN A 434 -5.69 36.84 17.09
CA GLN A 434 -5.18 37.46 15.86
C GLN A 434 -5.66 36.67 14.60
N ASP A 435 -4.75 36.22 13.77
CA ASP A 435 -4.95 35.46 12.55
C ASP A 435 -4.98 33.94 12.76
N THR A 436 -5.13 33.50 14.00
CA THR A 436 -5.17 32.05 14.33
C THR A 436 -6.52 31.70 14.98
N LEU A 437 -7.28 30.84 14.30
CA LEU A 437 -8.41 30.11 14.87
C LEU A 437 -7.89 28.83 15.50
N TYR A 438 -8.33 28.47 16.71
CA TYR A 438 -7.95 27.24 17.39
C TYR A 438 -9.16 26.55 18.01
N LEU A 439 -9.15 25.20 17.90
CA LEU A 439 -10.06 24.31 18.61
C LEU A 439 -9.23 23.44 19.55
N THR A 440 -9.62 23.38 20.82
CA THR A 440 -8.93 22.55 21.82
C THR A 440 -9.88 21.58 22.50
N VAL A 441 -9.39 20.38 22.79
CA VAL A 441 -10.08 19.38 23.60
C VAL A 441 -9.16 19.05 24.78
N ASN A 442 -9.61 19.38 26.00
CA ASN A 442 -8.83 19.21 27.25
C ASN A 442 -7.40 19.81 27.16
N ASN A 443 -7.21 20.85 26.39
CA ASN A 443 -5.93 21.50 26.13
C ASN A 443 -6.07 23.02 26.22
N ASP A 444 -4.94 23.72 26.26
CA ASP A 444 -4.86 25.17 26.17
C ASP A 444 -3.99 25.59 24.97
N PHE A 445 -4.34 26.71 24.35
CA PHE A 445 -3.58 27.28 23.25
C PHE A 445 -2.52 28.25 23.76
N ARG A 446 -1.36 27.69 24.11
CA ARG A 446 -0.17 28.47 24.55
C ARG A 446 1.11 27.85 24.02
N THR A 447 2.13 28.67 23.82
CA THR A 447 3.48 28.19 23.45
C THR A 447 4.05 27.24 24.51
N ARG A 448 4.63 26.12 24.10
CA ARG A 448 5.20 25.11 24.98
C ARG A 448 6.71 25.29 25.10
N SER A 449 7.25 25.19 26.29
CA SER A 449 8.70 25.17 26.51
C SER A 449 9.35 23.91 25.92
N ASN A 450 8.58 22.81 25.80
CA ASN A 450 8.99 21.56 25.23
C ASN A 450 7.98 21.18 24.13
N SER A 451 8.14 21.76 22.94
CA SER A 451 7.21 21.64 21.84
C SER A 451 7.66 20.65 20.78
N ALA A 452 6.71 20.19 19.96
CA ALA A 452 6.97 19.31 18.82
C ALA A 452 7.89 19.93 17.75
N ALA A 453 8.05 21.26 17.74
CA ALA A 453 8.97 21.97 16.84
C ALA A 453 10.43 21.50 16.96
N SER A 454 10.82 20.89 18.09
CA SER A 454 12.16 20.34 18.32
C SER A 454 12.32 18.87 17.87
N LYS A 455 11.26 18.20 17.45
CA LYS A 455 11.28 16.79 17.06
C LYS A 455 12.10 16.55 15.78
N ALA A 456 12.74 15.39 15.70
CA ALA A 456 13.60 15.02 14.58
C ALA A 456 12.83 14.95 13.25
N TRP A 457 11.60 14.45 13.27
CA TRP A 457 10.75 14.30 12.10
C TRP A 457 10.37 15.64 11.42
N VAL A 458 10.42 16.76 12.12
CA VAL A 458 10.12 18.10 11.54
C VAL A 458 11.00 18.41 10.33
N LYS A 459 12.26 17.96 10.33
CA LYS A 459 13.19 18.17 9.21
C LYS A 459 12.78 17.39 7.96
N ASP A 460 12.15 16.23 8.16
CA ASP A 460 11.74 15.35 7.06
C ASP A 460 10.50 15.90 6.33
N VAL A 461 9.58 16.52 7.06
CA VAL A 461 8.28 16.97 6.52
C VAL A 461 8.19 18.46 6.17
N LYS A 462 9.20 19.28 6.52
CA LYS A 462 9.12 20.75 6.45
C LYS A 462 8.92 21.34 5.04
N ASN A 463 9.18 20.58 3.97
CA ASN A 463 9.07 21.03 2.60
C ASN A 463 7.84 20.46 1.88
N SER A 464 6.98 19.75 2.59
CA SER A 464 5.76 19.16 2.04
C SER A 464 4.62 20.17 1.93
N HIS A 465 3.61 19.84 1.17
CA HIS A 465 2.34 20.57 1.10
C HIS A 465 1.40 20.20 2.25
N GLY A 466 1.60 19.03 2.82
CA GLY A 466 0.91 18.51 3.98
C GLY A 466 1.55 17.24 4.46
N TYR A 467 1.30 16.87 5.73
CA TYR A 467 1.81 15.63 6.30
C TYR A 467 0.95 15.14 7.47
N ILE A 468 1.11 13.86 7.77
CA ILE A 468 0.65 13.23 9.00
C ILE A 468 1.86 12.49 9.58
N VAL A 469 2.17 12.69 10.86
CA VAL A 469 3.22 11.99 11.59
C VAL A 469 2.60 11.25 12.76
N VAL A 470 2.95 9.98 12.91
CA VAL A 470 2.73 9.19 14.13
C VAL A 470 4.08 8.99 14.80
N ASP A 471 4.23 9.53 16.00
CA ASP A 471 5.44 9.40 16.82
C ASP A 471 5.34 8.08 17.61
N VAL A 472 5.93 7.01 17.05
CA VAL A 472 5.81 5.65 17.59
C VAL A 472 6.43 5.56 18.98
N ASP A 473 7.54 6.24 19.23
CA ASP A 473 8.15 6.33 20.55
C ASP A 473 7.19 6.89 21.62
N ASN A 474 6.33 7.85 21.24
CA ASN A 474 5.34 8.41 22.15
C ASN A 474 4.11 7.50 22.28
N VAL A 475 3.69 6.86 21.20
CA VAL A 475 2.59 5.87 21.19
C VAL A 475 2.91 4.70 22.12
N LEU A 476 4.12 4.16 22.05
CA LEU A 476 4.58 3.05 22.91
C LEU A 476 4.75 3.44 24.39
N LYS A 477 4.76 4.74 24.71
CA LYS A 477 4.77 5.25 26.10
C LYS A 477 3.37 5.58 26.61
N ASN A 478 2.35 5.51 25.78
CA ASN A 478 0.97 5.77 26.20
C ASN A 478 0.34 4.48 26.75
N ASP A 479 0.17 4.43 28.06
CA ASP A 479 -0.30 3.22 28.78
C ASP A 479 -1.67 2.74 28.28
N PHE A 480 -2.57 3.65 27.90
CA PHE A 480 -3.90 3.29 27.40
C PHE A 480 -3.78 2.60 26.03
N ILE A 481 -3.03 3.18 25.09
CA ILE A 481 -2.87 2.59 23.76
C ILE A 481 -2.18 1.23 23.87
N VAL A 482 -1.09 1.14 24.65
CA VAL A 482 -0.34 -0.11 24.82
C VAL A 482 -1.21 -1.19 25.49
N SER A 483 -2.02 -0.83 26.50
CA SER A 483 -2.92 -1.80 27.14
C SER A 483 -4.01 -2.28 26.19
N THR A 484 -4.60 -1.38 25.39
CA THR A 484 -5.61 -1.71 24.40
C THR A 484 -5.05 -2.64 23.31
N PHE A 485 -3.84 -2.35 22.81
CA PHE A 485 -3.14 -3.25 21.89
C PHE A 485 -2.92 -4.64 22.49
N ARG A 486 -2.40 -4.72 23.72
CA ARG A 486 -2.19 -6.00 24.40
C ARG A 486 -3.50 -6.76 24.59
N GLU A 487 -4.54 -6.10 25.05
CA GLU A 487 -5.86 -6.71 25.21
C GLU A 487 -6.41 -7.26 23.89
N GLU A 488 -6.16 -6.61 22.75
CA GLU A 488 -6.63 -7.07 21.45
C GLU A 488 -5.84 -8.29 20.94
N PHE A 489 -4.53 -8.32 21.17
CA PHE A 489 -3.67 -9.47 20.85
C PHE A 489 -3.79 -10.63 21.84
N GLU A 490 -4.19 -10.36 23.08
CA GLU A 490 -4.40 -11.39 24.12
C GLU A 490 -5.87 -11.91 24.14
N LYS A 491 -6.79 -11.28 23.40
CA LYS A 491 -8.23 -11.59 23.35
C LYS A 491 -8.63 -12.75 22.44
N ASP A 492 -7.74 -13.63 22.02
CA ASP A 492 -8.13 -14.86 21.30
C ASP A 492 -8.89 -15.89 22.20
N ASP A 493 -9.25 -15.50 23.43
CA ASP A 493 -10.17 -16.23 24.30
C ASP A 493 -11.64 -15.79 24.11
N TYR A 494 -12.12 -15.62 22.87
CA TYR A 494 -13.56 -15.40 22.67
C TYR A 494 -14.35 -16.69 22.81
N TYR A 495 -15.19 -16.73 23.84
CA TYR A 495 -16.28 -17.63 24.09
C TYR A 495 -17.13 -17.90 22.82
N TYR A 496 -16.76 -18.94 22.09
CA TYR A 496 -17.70 -19.72 21.32
C TYR A 496 -17.57 -21.17 21.76
N ASP A 497 -18.56 -21.61 22.54
CA ASP A 497 -18.87 -22.99 22.94
C ASP A 497 -17.69 -24.02 22.93
N ASP A 498 -17.21 -24.37 24.14
CA ASP A 498 -16.60 -25.67 24.50
C ASP A 498 -15.28 -26.12 23.81
N TYR A 499 -14.52 -25.27 23.09
CA TYR A 499 -13.16 -25.58 22.67
C TYR A 499 -12.19 -24.54 23.25
N TYR A 500 -11.37 -24.96 24.22
CA TYR A 500 -10.16 -24.23 24.65
C TYR A 500 -9.19 -24.17 23.47
N TYR A 501 -9.05 -23.04 22.83
CA TYR A 501 -7.95 -22.78 21.91
C TYR A 501 -6.75 -22.33 22.76
N GLU A 502 -5.80 -23.21 23.02
CA GLU A 502 -4.47 -22.77 23.49
C GLU A 502 -3.77 -22.06 22.32
N GLU A 503 -3.37 -20.80 22.53
CA GLU A 503 -2.55 -20.05 21.56
C GLU A 503 -1.36 -20.91 21.15
N SER A 504 -1.19 -21.09 19.84
CA SER A 504 -0.12 -21.93 19.31
C SER A 504 1.26 -21.32 19.63
N LYS A 505 2.31 -22.13 19.60
CA LYS A 505 3.68 -21.60 19.79
C LYS A 505 4.05 -20.61 18.69
N GLU A 506 3.51 -20.82 17.49
CA GLU A 506 3.69 -20.01 16.31
C GLU A 506 3.08 -18.61 16.53
N ASP A 507 1.84 -18.54 17.04
CA ASP A 507 1.15 -17.28 17.31
C ASP A 507 1.93 -16.45 18.34
N LYS A 508 2.45 -17.08 19.40
CA LYS A 508 3.31 -16.42 20.41
C LYS A 508 4.58 -15.84 19.80
N ILE A 509 5.25 -16.59 18.91
CA ILE A 509 6.45 -16.11 18.22
C ILE A 509 6.08 -14.94 17.29
N PHE A 510 4.99 -15.06 16.54
CA PHE A 510 4.54 -13.99 15.65
C PHE A 510 4.21 -12.71 16.41
N ASN A 511 3.46 -12.82 17.52
CA ASN A 511 3.12 -11.70 18.39
C ASN A 511 4.38 -11.04 18.96
N GLU A 512 5.34 -11.84 19.47
CA GLU A 512 6.61 -11.33 19.99
C GLU A 512 7.43 -10.60 18.91
N LEU A 513 7.48 -11.15 17.70
CA LEU A 513 8.16 -10.53 16.56
C LEU A 513 7.50 -9.23 16.13
N ALA A 514 6.16 -9.18 16.11
CA ALA A 514 5.41 -7.96 15.78
C ALA A 514 5.71 -6.82 16.77
N TYR A 515 5.68 -7.10 18.07
CA TYR A 515 6.06 -6.11 19.09
C TYR A 515 7.51 -5.63 18.92
N LYS A 516 8.46 -6.54 18.73
CA LYS A 516 9.87 -6.18 18.51
C LYS A 516 10.09 -5.40 17.20
N ALA A 517 9.29 -5.66 16.18
CA ALA A 517 9.34 -4.93 14.92
C ALA A 517 8.86 -3.49 15.09
N ILE A 518 7.75 -3.30 15.83
CA ILE A 518 7.20 -1.97 16.13
C ILE A 518 8.17 -1.18 17.03
N ASP A 519 8.78 -1.82 18.03
CA ASP A 519 9.75 -1.20 18.95
C ASP A 519 11.03 -0.69 18.25
N LYS A 520 11.29 -1.09 17.00
CA LYS A 520 12.39 -0.56 16.19
C LYS A 520 12.03 0.71 15.43
N ILE A 521 10.76 1.12 15.42
CA ILE A 521 10.25 2.26 14.66
C ILE A 521 10.25 3.49 15.56
N SER A 522 10.94 4.55 15.12
CA SER A 522 10.93 5.85 15.79
C SER A 522 9.66 6.64 15.50
N TYR A 523 9.32 6.77 14.22
CA TYR A 523 8.09 7.42 13.76
C TYR A 523 7.74 6.99 12.34
N ILE A 524 6.48 7.19 12.00
CA ILE A 524 5.95 6.99 10.65
C ILE A 524 5.38 8.31 10.16
N TYR A 525 5.65 8.68 8.92
CA TYR A 525 4.99 9.83 8.34
C TYR A 525 4.49 9.57 6.92
N LEU A 526 3.37 10.25 6.60
CA LEU A 526 2.87 10.39 5.24
C LEU A 526 3.03 11.86 4.87
N SER A 527 3.59 12.17 3.71
CA SER A 527 3.77 13.54 3.25
C SER A 527 3.38 13.74 1.80
N ILE A 528 2.72 14.85 1.50
CA ILE A 528 2.39 15.29 0.16
C ILE A 528 3.59 16.08 -0.37
N THR A 529 4.38 15.45 -1.23
CA THR A 529 5.64 16.03 -1.76
C THR A 529 5.42 16.88 -3.00
N SER A 530 4.37 16.57 -3.76
CA SER A 530 3.90 17.35 -4.92
C SER A 530 2.40 17.15 -5.11
N PRO A 531 1.74 17.90 -6.03
CA PRO A 531 0.31 17.69 -6.36
C PRO A 531 -0.04 16.25 -6.79
N THR A 532 0.95 15.51 -7.28
CA THR A 532 0.78 14.16 -7.83
C THR A 532 1.64 13.11 -7.13
N SER A 533 2.26 13.44 -5.98
CA SER A 533 3.13 12.51 -5.28
C SER A 533 2.94 12.58 -3.77
N VAL A 534 2.87 11.39 -3.17
CA VAL A 534 2.75 11.18 -1.72
C VAL A 534 3.79 10.16 -1.30
N GLU A 535 4.47 10.38 -0.18
CA GLU A 535 5.39 9.43 0.42
C GLU A 535 4.87 8.97 1.78
N LEU A 536 4.85 7.66 2.01
CA LEU A 536 4.74 7.03 3.32
C LEU A 536 6.11 6.51 3.72
N VAL A 537 6.62 6.99 4.86
CA VAL A 537 7.97 6.63 5.31
C VAL A 537 7.91 6.08 6.73
N VAL A 538 8.45 4.89 6.90
CA VAL A 538 8.73 4.29 8.20
C VAL A 538 10.18 4.58 8.56
N VAL A 539 10.41 5.24 9.69
CA VAL A 539 11.74 5.65 10.14
C VAL A 539 12.14 4.83 11.36
N MET A 540 13.24 4.10 11.21
CA MET A 540 13.77 3.21 12.25
C MET A 540 14.59 3.99 13.28
N ASP A 541 14.79 3.42 14.46
CA ASP A 541 15.70 3.96 15.50
C ASP A 541 17.14 3.92 15.05
N ASP A 542 17.60 2.80 14.51
CA ASP A 542 18.90 2.71 13.88
C ASP A 542 18.88 3.37 12.50
N LYS A 543 19.50 4.55 12.39
CA LYS A 543 19.60 5.35 11.17
C LYS A 543 20.75 4.90 10.25
N GLN A 544 21.60 3.95 10.66
CA GLN A 544 22.80 3.56 9.93
C GLN A 544 22.60 2.28 9.13
N THR A 545 21.95 1.30 9.73
CA THR A 545 21.67 0.00 9.11
C THR A 545 20.48 0.12 8.17
N ASN A 546 20.52 -0.56 7.01
CA ASN A 546 19.35 -0.64 6.12
C ASN A 546 18.13 -1.18 6.87
N ALA A 547 16.97 -0.57 6.67
CA ALA A 547 15.76 -0.94 7.43
C ALA A 547 15.34 -2.39 7.18
N LEU A 548 15.48 -2.88 5.95
CA LEU A 548 15.18 -4.29 5.63
C LEU A 548 16.12 -5.24 6.40
N LYS A 549 17.42 -4.89 6.49
CA LYS A 549 18.39 -5.66 7.28
C LYS A 549 18.01 -5.73 8.76
N GLN A 550 17.51 -4.63 9.32
CA GLN A 550 17.10 -4.61 10.73
C GLN A 550 15.96 -5.59 11.00
N TYR A 551 15.00 -5.76 10.06
CA TYR A 551 13.94 -6.75 10.17
C TYR A 551 14.45 -8.17 9.93
N VAL A 552 15.34 -8.36 8.95
CA VAL A 552 16.00 -9.66 8.72
C VAL A 552 16.75 -10.11 9.96
N ASP A 553 17.53 -9.24 10.60
CA ASP A 553 18.27 -9.54 11.81
C ASP A 553 17.34 -9.83 13.01
N LEU A 554 16.15 -9.23 13.03
CA LEU A 554 15.13 -9.50 14.05
C LEU A 554 14.56 -10.93 13.92
N VAL A 555 14.26 -11.37 12.68
CA VAL A 555 13.66 -12.68 12.40
C VAL A 555 14.68 -13.82 12.51
N LYS A 556 15.95 -13.55 12.24
CA LYS A 556 17.03 -14.54 12.19
C LYS A 556 17.09 -15.51 13.39
N PRO A 557 16.93 -15.09 14.68
CA PRO A 557 16.94 -16.01 15.82
C PRO A 557 15.75 -16.99 15.84
N TYR A 558 14.65 -16.66 15.18
CA TYR A 558 13.40 -17.43 15.19
C TYR A 558 13.27 -18.36 13.97
N MET A 559 14.12 -18.19 12.95
CA MET A 559 14.05 -18.93 11.69
C MET A 559 13.98 -20.45 11.88
N LEU A 560 14.80 -21.02 12.77
CA LEU A 560 14.77 -22.47 13.01
C LEU A 560 13.45 -22.94 13.60
N THR A 561 12.85 -22.14 14.48
CA THR A 561 11.56 -22.48 15.11
C THR A 561 10.42 -22.38 14.10
N ILE A 562 10.41 -21.32 13.28
CA ILE A 562 9.42 -21.12 12.22
C ILE A 562 9.52 -22.26 11.19
N LEU A 563 10.72 -22.62 10.75
CA LEU A 563 10.93 -23.70 9.79
C LEU A 563 10.59 -25.08 10.34
N ALA A 564 10.82 -25.32 11.64
CA ALA A 564 10.49 -26.58 12.29
C ALA A 564 8.97 -26.75 12.48
N SER A 565 8.20 -25.67 12.66
CA SER A 565 6.74 -25.73 12.79
C SER A 565 6.05 -26.01 11.44
N GLU A 566 6.59 -25.50 10.35
CA GLU A 566 6.07 -25.78 8.99
C GLU A 566 6.37 -27.23 8.50
N ALA A 567 7.33 -27.90 9.15
CA ALA A 567 7.78 -29.24 8.78
C ALA A 567 7.01 -30.38 9.50
N LEU A 568 6.24 -30.06 10.53
CA LEU A 568 5.39 -30.98 11.32
C LEU A 568 3.93 -30.91 10.89
#